data_7d3c279a5fbbc714afcb9cd0e0b8e62a
#
_entry.id   7d3c279a5fbbc714afcb9cd0e0b8e62a
#
_cell.length_a   1.000
_cell.length_b   1.000
_cell.length_c   1.000
_cell.angle_alpha   90.00
_cell.angle_beta   90.00
_cell.angle_gamma   90.00
#
_symmetry.space_group_name_H-M   'P 1'
#
loop_
_entity.id
_entity.type
_entity.pdbx_description
1 polymer ?
#
loop_
_entity_poly.entity_id
_entity_poly.type
_entity_poly.pdbx_seq_one_letter_code
_entity_poly.pdbx_strand_id
1 'polypeptide(L)'
;MASRSGNGQQTALSARFFQKLASGVPGVLFVYWVSAEGDSHRCPFISEHVQSLFGIDPADLSDNADAIFAMIHPEDVDAVMASIRASADRLNTWSYRARLRLEHGGYEWFEVNAEPERQPDGGTLWYGQFHNIQHYKNLEQSLRESEAEFSFQAGFQRLIARLSTEFINLGFGTIDQCIDELLRSIGTFFKVDRAYLYCFSDDYSVMTNTHEWCRDGVPALIDTQQEVSIDSFHWWQEQIEGMVSGSRVVFIEDVDRLPREAAPERALLQEQGVSSMFCVPIRVRGRVTGFFGVDSLRRRTWRLDQADLLIIVSGLLSGALERNRLEEELLNQSIRDPLTGLHNRRYLMPRLDEMLGRSNRRGERFALAIFDIDHFKKINDSIGHLGGDYILQRFADILISQTRSMDVVARFGGEEFIVVFSAVEHGDVRQLVQRILEAVHEERFVFDDDEIPVTVSAGVAGIEEFVDRPASPDALIAGADHRLYLAKQAGRDCLVDVSGTLRI
;
A
#
# COMPACT_ATOMS: atom_id res chain seq x y z
N MET A 1 -67.95 54.77 48.72
CA MET A 1 -67.46 53.40 48.89
C MET A 1 -67.56 52.63 47.59
N ALA A 2 -66.68 52.80 46.66
CA ALA A 2 -66.54 51.95 45.48
C ALA A 2 -65.25 52.27 44.72
N SER A 3 -64.07 51.89 45.20
CA SER A 3 -62.84 52.00 44.40
C SER A 3 -61.69 51.10 44.88
N ARG A 4 -61.96 50.00 45.62
CA ARG A 4 -60.91 49.04 46.06
C ARG A 4 -60.98 47.62 45.45
N SER A 5 -62.03 47.30 44.66
CA SER A 5 -62.21 45.93 44.10
C SER A 5 -61.63 45.74 42.67
N GLY A 6 -61.26 46.84 41.96
CA GLY A 6 -60.77 46.73 40.57
C GLY A 6 -59.26 46.34 40.48
N ASN A 7 -58.46 46.75 41.48
CA ASN A 7 -56.99 46.52 41.40
C ASN A 7 -56.62 45.06 41.70
N GLY A 8 -57.38 44.32 42.53
CA GLY A 8 -57.10 42.93 42.84
C GLY A 8 -57.44 41.95 41.72
N GLN A 9 -58.48 42.25 40.94
CA GLN A 9 -58.85 41.42 39.76
C GLN A 9 -57.88 41.60 38.58
N GLN A 10 -57.38 42.82 38.37
CA GLN A 10 -56.42 43.12 37.32
C GLN A 10 -55.04 42.50 37.63
N THR A 11 -54.62 42.50 38.89
CA THR A 11 -53.36 41.89 39.36
C THR A 11 -53.46 40.33 39.29
N ALA A 12 -54.60 39.73 39.66
CA ALA A 12 -54.85 38.27 39.53
C ALA A 12 -54.92 37.77 38.08
N LEU A 13 -55.52 38.62 37.16
CA LEU A 13 -55.50 38.30 35.73
C LEU A 13 -54.11 38.38 35.10
N SER A 14 -53.30 39.33 35.51
CA SER A 14 -51.90 39.46 35.08
C SER A 14 -51.02 38.31 35.56
N ALA A 15 -51.16 37.90 36.81
CA ALA A 15 -50.43 36.74 37.35
C ALA A 15 -50.77 35.46 36.63
N ARG A 16 -52.04 35.20 36.38
CA ARG A 16 -52.56 34.01 35.68
C ARG A 16 -52.13 33.98 34.20
N PHE A 17 -52.05 35.14 33.57
CA PHE A 17 -51.55 35.32 32.20
C PHE A 17 -50.07 35.02 32.13
N PHE A 18 -49.28 35.57 33.06
CA PHE A 18 -47.84 35.28 33.16
C PHE A 18 -47.55 33.77 33.41
N GLN A 19 -48.30 33.13 34.30
CA GLN A 19 -48.15 31.65 34.54
C GLN A 19 -48.44 30.85 33.27
N LYS A 20 -49.50 31.23 32.52
CA LYS A 20 -49.86 30.57 31.27
C LYS A 20 -48.82 30.80 30.17
N LEU A 21 -48.19 31.98 30.09
CA LEU A 21 -47.06 32.19 29.17
C LEU A 21 -45.84 31.40 29.58
N ALA A 22 -45.51 31.39 30.87
CA ALA A 22 -44.39 30.63 31.41
C ALA A 22 -44.49 29.14 31.21
N SER A 23 -45.70 28.57 31.26
CA SER A 23 -45.95 27.14 31.01
C SER A 23 -45.93 26.79 29.51
N GLY A 24 -46.00 27.73 28.61
CA GLY A 24 -45.94 27.52 27.15
C GLY A 24 -44.53 27.67 26.55
N VAL A 25 -43.55 28.16 27.30
CA VAL A 25 -42.20 28.33 26.84
C VAL A 25 -41.37 27.04 27.12
N PRO A 26 -40.71 26.47 26.12
CA PRO A 26 -39.83 25.29 26.34
C PRO A 26 -38.68 25.66 27.26
N GLY A 27 -38.56 24.92 28.40
CA GLY A 27 -37.51 25.14 29.39
C GLY A 27 -38.04 25.76 30.69
N VAL A 28 -37.15 26.14 31.58
CA VAL A 28 -37.47 26.71 32.87
C VAL A 28 -37.22 28.21 32.83
N LEU A 29 -38.25 28.99 32.99
CA LEU A 29 -38.14 30.46 33.20
C LEU A 29 -37.86 30.71 34.67
N PHE A 30 -36.96 31.65 34.94
CA PHE A 30 -36.59 31.99 36.30
C PHE A 30 -36.27 33.47 36.47
N VAL A 31 -36.40 33.92 37.71
CA VAL A 31 -35.81 35.15 38.23
C VAL A 31 -34.87 34.75 39.34
N TYR A 32 -33.60 35.05 39.21
CA TYR A 32 -32.56 34.69 40.16
C TYR A 32 -31.97 35.97 40.80
N TRP A 33 -31.85 36.00 42.08
CA TRP A 33 -31.32 37.13 42.86
C TRP A 33 -30.11 36.68 43.69
N VAL A 34 -29.10 37.55 43.71
CA VAL A 34 -27.90 37.39 44.57
C VAL A 34 -27.66 38.71 45.32
N SER A 35 -27.31 38.60 46.61
CA SER A 35 -26.92 39.72 47.46
C SER A 35 -25.68 40.44 46.93
N ALA A 36 -25.42 41.67 47.37
CA ALA A 36 -24.24 42.44 47.00
C ALA A 36 -22.93 41.77 47.43
N GLU A 37 -22.94 41.10 48.58
CA GLU A 37 -21.84 40.34 49.13
C GLU A 37 -21.69 38.95 48.52
N GLY A 38 -22.71 38.45 47.83
CA GLY A 38 -22.74 37.10 47.18
C GLY A 38 -22.94 35.94 48.19
N ASP A 39 -23.34 36.24 49.40
CA ASP A 39 -23.53 35.27 50.50
C ASP A 39 -24.98 34.74 50.59
N SER A 40 -25.90 35.35 49.91
CA SER A 40 -27.31 34.96 49.87
C SER A 40 -27.83 34.98 48.42
N HIS A 41 -28.56 33.94 48.05
CA HIS A 41 -29.14 33.81 46.73
C HIS A 41 -30.47 33.05 46.75
N ARG A 42 -31.41 33.44 45.85
CA ARG A 42 -32.75 32.84 45.76
C ARG A 42 -33.36 33.00 44.39
N CYS A 43 -34.40 32.25 44.14
CA CYS A 43 -35.21 32.38 42.92
C CYS A 43 -36.61 32.91 43.29
N PRO A 44 -36.83 34.24 43.31
CA PRO A 44 -38.16 34.83 43.59
C PRO A 44 -39.26 34.34 42.66
N PHE A 45 -38.87 33.85 41.48
CA PHE A 45 -39.78 33.21 40.52
C PHE A 45 -39.04 32.12 39.78
N ILE A 46 -39.68 30.95 39.65
CA ILE A 46 -39.29 29.87 38.75
C ILE A 46 -40.51 29.15 38.25
N SER A 47 -40.51 28.77 36.96
CA SER A 47 -41.66 28.07 36.35
C SER A 47 -41.81 26.64 36.84
N GLU A 48 -43.04 26.07 36.82
CA GLU A 48 -43.38 24.73 37.26
C GLU A 48 -42.56 23.62 36.54
N HIS A 49 -41.98 23.94 35.38
CA HIS A 49 -41.13 23.00 34.67
C HIS A 49 -39.92 22.50 35.47
N VAL A 50 -39.46 23.27 36.50
CA VAL A 50 -38.40 22.83 37.38
C VAL A 50 -38.75 21.56 38.16
N GLN A 51 -40.03 21.43 38.54
CA GLN A 51 -40.51 20.25 39.27
C GLN A 51 -40.52 19.01 38.33
N SER A 52 -41.01 19.16 37.13
CA SER A 52 -41.05 18.04 36.16
C SER A 52 -39.68 17.57 35.65
N LEU A 53 -38.70 18.47 35.62
CA LEU A 53 -37.35 18.13 35.14
C LEU A 53 -36.42 17.64 36.29
N PHE A 54 -36.52 18.27 37.42
CA PHE A 54 -35.54 18.08 38.50
C PHE A 54 -36.17 17.61 39.84
N GLY A 55 -37.48 17.48 39.94
CA GLY A 55 -38.16 17.07 41.16
C GLY A 55 -38.14 18.12 42.29
N ILE A 56 -37.83 19.40 41.99
CA ILE A 56 -37.77 20.46 42.96
C ILE A 56 -39.08 21.26 42.95
N ASP A 57 -39.66 21.44 44.12
CA ASP A 57 -40.81 22.32 44.26
C ASP A 57 -40.37 23.79 44.08
N PRO A 58 -40.99 24.56 43.18
CA PRO A 58 -40.70 26.02 43.01
C PRO A 58 -40.72 26.81 44.33
N ALA A 59 -41.55 26.43 45.28
CA ALA A 59 -41.63 27.09 46.58
C ALA A 59 -40.35 26.99 47.40
N ASP A 60 -39.64 25.87 47.31
CA ASP A 60 -38.40 25.63 48.05
C ASP A 60 -37.23 26.51 47.58
N LEU A 61 -37.36 27.08 46.36
CA LEU A 61 -36.35 27.98 45.77
C LEU A 61 -36.56 29.46 46.04
N SER A 62 -37.74 29.78 46.59
CA SER A 62 -38.13 31.20 46.82
C SER A 62 -37.24 31.92 47.83
N ASP A 63 -36.72 31.19 48.82
CA ASP A 63 -35.90 31.70 49.90
C ASP A 63 -34.40 31.31 49.76
N ASN A 64 -34.09 30.18 49.09
CA ASN A 64 -32.72 29.69 48.87
C ASN A 64 -32.66 28.88 47.57
N ALA A 65 -31.69 29.18 46.70
CA ALA A 65 -31.50 28.52 45.42
C ALA A 65 -30.50 27.34 45.45
N ASP A 66 -29.97 26.92 46.61
CA ASP A 66 -28.95 25.87 46.75
C ASP A 66 -29.35 24.56 46.05
N ALA A 67 -30.63 24.20 46.09
CA ALA A 67 -31.12 22.98 45.49
C ALA A 67 -30.87 22.90 43.94
N ILE A 68 -30.92 24.02 43.22
CA ILE A 68 -30.57 24.05 41.80
C ILE A 68 -29.07 23.88 41.58
N PHE A 69 -28.25 24.54 42.38
CA PHE A 69 -26.80 24.44 42.30
C PHE A 69 -26.28 23.04 42.65
N ALA A 70 -26.96 22.35 43.55
CA ALA A 70 -26.66 20.94 43.88
C ALA A 70 -26.89 19.96 42.71
N MET A 71 -27.61 20.37 41.66
CA MET A 71 -27.82 19.55 40.47
C MET A 71 -26.76 19.73 39.39
N ILE A 72 -25.93 20.77 39.50
CA ILE A 72 -24.85 20.99 38.55
C ILE A 72 -23.80 19.90 38.71
N HIS A 73 -23.29 19.40 37.57
CA HIS A 73 -22.21 18.42 37.63
C HIS A 73 -20.99 18.97 38.40
N PRO A 74 -20.37 18.16 39.30
CA PRO A 74 -19.28 18.66 40.17
C PRO A 74 -18.16 19.38 39.45
N GLU A 75 -17.78 18.92 38.25
CA GLU A 75 -16.76 19.57 37.43
C GLU A 75 -17.18 20.94 36.84
N ASP A 76 -18.48 21.24 36.78
CA ASP A 76 -19.00 22.44 36.15
C ASP A 76 -19.33 23.55 37.16
N VAL A 77 -19.44 23.21 38.47
CA VAL A 77 -19.89 24.13 39.55
C VAL A 77 -19.04 25.38 39.64
N ASP A 78 -17.72 25.25 39.72
CA ASP A 78 -16.82 26.40 39.92
C ASP A 78 -16.89 27.36 38.72
N ALA A 79 -16.99 26.81 37.51
CA ALA A 79 -17.08 27.58 36.29
C ALA A 79 -18.44 28.31 36.14
N VAL A 80 -19.54 27.67 36.53
CA VAL A 80 -20.88 28.28 36.60
C VAL A 80 -20.84 29.46 37.57
N MET A 81 -20.34 29.26 38.80
CA MET A 81 -20.28 30.31 39.82
C MET A 81 -19.39 31.49 39.40
N ALA A 82 -18.25 31.18 38.72
CA ALA A 82 -17.41 32.26 38.17
C ALA A 82 -18.12 33.04 37.05
N SER A 83 -18.93 32.37 36.21
CA SER A 83 -19.69 33.02 35.14
C SER A 83 -20.80 33.94 35.65
N ILE A 84 -21.50 33.56 36.74
CA ILE A 84 -22.51 34.37 37.43
C ILE A 84 -21.87 35.63 37.98
N ARG A 85 -20.75 35.52 38.69
CA ARG A 85 -19.99 36.64 39.25
C ARG A 85 -19.54 37.60 38.16
N ALA A 86 -18.98 37.09 37.08
CA ALA A 86 -18.55 37.92 35.95
C ALA A 86 -19.71 38.69 35.27
N SER A 87 -20.90 38.06 35.20
CA SER A 87 -22.11 38.73 34.72
C SER A 87 -22.59 39.82 35.69
N ALA A 88 -22.57 39.56 37.01
CA ALA A 88 -22.93 40.52 38.03
C ALA A 88 -22.03 41.75 37.97
N ASP A 89 -20.71 41.57 37.87
CA ASP A 89 -19.72 42.63 37.87
C ASP A 89 -19.85 43.57 36.65
N ARG A 90 -20.08 42.94 35.48
CA ARG A 90 -20.12 43.66 34.20
C ARG A 90 -21.52 44.08 33.75
N LEU A 91 -22.55 43.60 34.41
CA LEU A 91 -23.95 43.74 34.03
C LEU A 91 -24.22 43.40 32.55
N ASN A 92 -23.64 42.29 32.10
CA ASN A 92 -23.87 41.75 30.77
C ASN A 92 -24.67 40.48 30.86
N THR A 93 -25.34 40.10 29.74
CA THR A 93 -26.09 38.83 29.64
C THR A 93 -25.31 37.68 30.19
N TRP A 94 -25.88 36.89 31.11
CA TRP A 94 -25.33 35.66 31.59
C TRP A 94 -25.75 34.56 30.64
N SER A 95 -24.77 33.99 29.89
CA SER A 95 -24.96 32.85 29.02
C SER A 95 -23.93 31.80 29.39
N TYR A 96 -24.41 30.59 29.70
CA TYR A 96 -23.56 29.46 30.10
C TYR A 96 -24.17 28.11 29.76
N ARG A 97 -23.34 27.11 29.56
CA ARG A 97 -23.75 25.71 29.32
C ARG A 97 -23.17 24.81 30.39
N ALA A 98 -24.04 24.06 31.08
CA ALA A 98 -23.63 23.16 32.15
C ALA A 98 -24.41 21.84 32.08
N ARG A 99 -23.87 20.81 32.70
CA ARG A 99 -24.55 19.53 32.90
C ARG A 99 -25.37 19.60 34.18
N LEU A 100 -26.67 19.33 34.07
CA LEU A 100 -27.60 19.27 35.21
C LEU A 100 -28.11 17.84 35.38
N ARG A 101 -28.22 17.39 36.62
CA ARG A 101 -28.77 16.08 36.98
C ARG A 101 -30.28 16.13 36.97
N LEU A 102 -30.90 15.24 36.21
CA LEU A 102 -32.35 15.09 36.14
C LEU A 102 -32.90 14.28 37.31
N GLU A 103 -34.24 14.38 37.57
CA GLU A 103 -34.95 13.67 38.64
C GLU A 103 -34.73 12.14 38.52
N HIS A 104 -34.77 11.57 37.34
CA HIS A 104 -34.63 10.11 37.08
C HIS A 104 -33.18 9.65 37.02
N GLY A 105 -32.24 10.51 37.34
CA GLY A 105 -30.79 10.24 37.29
C GLY A 105 -30.19 10.53 35.92
N GLY A 106 -28.86 10.63 35.89
CA GLY A 106 -28.12 11.04 34.68
C GLY A 106 -27.93 12.56 34.59
N TYR A 107 -26.94 12.95 33.81
CA TYR A 107 -26.66 14.34 33.53
C TYR A 107 -26.96 14.67 32.07
N GLU A 108 -27.65 15.80 31.85
CA GLU A 108 -27.91 16.34 30.53
C GLU A 108 -27.43 17.79 30.42
N TRP A 109 -27.13 18.20 29.20
CA TRP A 109 -26.67 19.55 28.92
C TRP A 109 -27.83 20.55 28.89
N PHE A 110 -27.69 21.61 29.67
CA PHE A 110 -28.58 22.74 29.68
C PHE A 110 -27.82 24.03 29.29
N GLU A 111 -28.51 24.94 28.62
CA GLU A 111 -28.05 26.28 28.34
C GLU A 111 -28.90 27.29 29.12
N VAL A 112 -28.26 28.16 29.90
CA VAL A 112 -28.87 29.26 30.60
C VAL A 112 -28.58 30.55 29.85
N ASN A 113 -29.61 31.42 29.70
CA ASN A 113 -29.49 32.77 29.19
C ASN A 113 -30.32 33.68 30.06
N ALA A 114 -29.71 34.71 30.66
CA ALA A 114 -30.37 35.62 31.59
C ALA A 114 -29.81 37.07 31.51
N GLU A 115 -30.68 38.05 31.61
CA GLU A 115 -30.32 39.45 31.61
C GLU A 115 -30.22 39.95 33.04
N PRO A 116 -29.07 40.56 33.45
CA PRO A 116 -28.86 41.09 34.79
C PRO A 116 -29.40 42.50 34.94
N GLU A 117 -29.95 42.76 36.11
CA GLU A 117 -30.40 44.09 36.54
C GLU A 117 -29.87 44.40 37.95
N ARG A 118 -29.16 45.53 38.11
CA ARG A 118 -28.67 45.96 39.44
C ARG A 118 -29.82 46.47 40.29
N GLN A 119 -29.96 45.94 41.48
CA GLN A 119 -30.99 46.32 42.42
C GLN A 119 -30.52 47.49 43.37
N PRO A 120 -31.46 48.29 43.95
CA PRO A 120 -31.12 49.41 44.85
C PRO A 120 -30.35 48.97 46.11
N ASP A 121 -30.50 47.75 46.55
CA ASP A 121 -29.80 47.14 47.69
C ASP A 121 -28.37 46.71 47.36
N GLY A 122 -27.91 46.91 46.10
CA GLY A 122 -26.59 46.49 45.62
C GLY A 122 -26.57 45.06 45.07
N GLY A 123 -27.61 44.30 45.29
CA GLY A 123 -27.74 42.94 44.72
C GLY A 123 -27.96 42.95 43.20
N THR A 124 -27.89 41.77 42.60
CA THR A 124 -28.16 41.61 41.16
C THR A 124 -29.30 40.61 40.95
N LEU A 125 -30.22 40.97 40.06
CA LEU A 125 -31.34 40.15 39.66
C LEU A 125 -31.15 39.74 38.19
N TRP A 126 -31.35 38.48 37.88
CA TRP A 126 -31.34 37.97 36.49
C TRP A 126 -32.72 37.51 36.13
N TYR A 127 -33.16 37.89 34.94
CA TYR A 127 -34.38 37.40 34.29
C TYR A 127 -33.96 36.45 33.16
N GLY A 128 -34.26 35.20 33.24
CA GLY A 128 -33.75 34.25 32.26
C GLY A 128 -34.52 32.98 32.11
N GLN A 129 -33.95 32.15 31.27
CA GLN A 129 -34.40 30.79 31.05
C GLN A 129 -33.21 29.82 30.98
N PHE A 130 -33.43 28.60 31.34
CA PHE A 130 -32.56 27.52 30.97
C PHE A 130 -33.37 26.43 30.29
N HIS A 131 -32.81 25.85 29.26
CA HIS A 131 -33.43 24.82 28.46
C HIS A 131 -32.47 23.68 28.14
N ASN A 132 -33.03 22.50 27.93
CA ASN A 132 -32.27 21.31 27.62
C ASN A 132 -31.70 21.38 26.20
N ILE A 133 -30.39 21.21 26.03
CA ILE A 133 -29.69 21.20 24.74
C ILE A 133 -29.07 19.82 24.43
N GLN A 134 -29.44 18.77 25.20
CA GLN A 134 -28.88 17.42 24.99
C GLN A 134 -29.14 16.90 23.58
N HIS A 135 -30.34 17.10 23.06
CA HIS A 135 -30.66 16.71 21.69
C HIS A 135 -29.76 17.41 20.66
N TYR A 136 -29.52 18.71 20.84
CA TYR A 136 -28.63 19.48 19.98
C TYR A 136 -27.17 18.98 20.08
N LYS A 137 -26.70 18.66 21.30
CA LYS A 137 -25.37 18.10 21.53
C LYS A 137 -25.21 16.73 20.87
N ASN A 138 -26.21 15.87 20.95
CA ASN A 138 -26.20 14.57 20.29
C ASN A 138 -26.17 14.73 18.76
N LEU A 139 -26.94 15.65 18.22
CA LEU A 139 -26.95 15.94 16.79
C LEU A 139 -25.61 16.49 16.30
N GLU A 140 -25.02 17.43 17.05
CA GLU A 140 -23.70 17.98 16.76
C GLU A 140 -22.61 16.91 16.76
N GLN A 141 -22.67 15.99 17.75
CA GLN A 141 -21.74 14.87 17.82
C GLN A 141 -21.90 13.89 16.64
N SER A 142 -23.16 13.52 16.34
CA SER A 142 -23.45 12.65 15.19
C SER A 142 -23.04 13.27 13.86
N LEU A 143 -23.21 14.57 13.71
CA LEU A 143 -22.76 15.29 12.52
C LEU A 143 -21.24 15.25 12.38
N ARG A 144 -20.51 15.53 13.45
CA ARG A 144 -19.02 15.45 13.45
C ARG A 144 -18.51 14.07 13.11
N GLU A 145 -19.15 13.02 13.68
CA GLU A 145 -18.79 11.64 13.38
C GLU A 145 -19.06 11.30 11.92
N SER A 146 -20.21 11.71 11.39
CA SER A 146 -20.56 11.52 9.97
C SER A 146 -19.64 12.28 9.03
N GLU A 147 -19.28 13.53 9.35
CA GLU A 147 -18.33 14.33 8.57
C GLU A 147 -16.93 13.71 8.56
N ALA A 148 -16.46 13.19 9.70
CA ALA A 148 -15.18 12.52 9.81
C ALA A 148 -15.15 11.23 8.96
N GLU A 149 -16.22 10.45 9.01
CA GLU A 149 -16.36 9.23 8.23
C GLU A 149 -16.40 9.52 6.72
N PHE A 150 -17.23 10.49 6.31
CA PHE A 150 -17.32 10.91 4.92
C PHE A 150 -15.98 11.44 4.39
N SER A 151 -15.27 12.24 5.19
CA SER A 151 -13.95 12.76 4.85
C SER A 151 -12.92 11.63 4.66
N PHE A 152 -12.97 10.62 5.53
CA PHE A 152 -12.11 9.44 5.43
C PHE A 152 -12.41 8.64 4.15
N GLN A 153 -13.68 8.35 3.88
CA GLN A 153 -14.10 7.61 2.67
C GLN A 153 -13.71 8.37 1.38
N ALA A 154 -13.99 9.68 1.33
CA ALA A 154 -13.62 10.51 0.18
C ALA A 154 -12.10 10.60 -0.02
N GLY A 155 -11.34 10.64 1.08
CA GLY A 155 -9.87 10.60 1.07
C GLY A 155 -9.36 9.29 0.48
N PHE A 156 -9.93 8.16 0.90
CA PHE A 156 -9.57 6.84 0.40
C PHE A 156 -9.92 6.67 -1.08
N GLN A 157 -11.11 7.08 -1.50
CA GLN A 157 -11.50 7.01 -2.93
C GLN A 157 -10.52 7.79 -3.83
N ARG A 158 -10.11 8.98 -3.40
CA ARG A 158 -9.09 9.77 -4.13
C ARG A 158 -7.74 9.06 -4.17
N LEU A 159 -7.33 8.43 -3.07
CA LEU A 159 -6.10 7.64 -2.99
C LEU A 159 -6.14 6.47 -3.98
N ILE A 160 -7.20 5.67 -3.97
CA ILE A 160 -7.37 4.52 -4.87
C ILE A 160 -7.42 4.96 -6.33
N ALA A 161 -8.13 6.05 -6.65
CA ALA A 161 -8.18 6.57 -8.02
C ALA A 161 -6.78 6.98 -8.54
N ARG A 162 -5.98 7.64 -7.68
CA ARG A 162 -4.59 8.01 -8.01
C ARG A 162 -3.73 6.76 -8.22
N LEU A 163 -3.70 5.84 -7.26
CA LEU A 163 -2.92 4.62 -7.34
C LEU A 163 -3.32 3.77 -8.55
N SER A 164 -4.62 3.62 -8.82
CA SER A 164 -5.11 2.90 -10.00
C SER A 164 -4.58 3.52 -11.29
N THR A 165 -4.56 4.86 -11.38
CA THR A 165 -4.03 5.56 -12.55
C THR A 165 -2.52 5.35 -12.70
N GLU A 166 -1.77 5.38 -11.61
CA GLU A 166 -0.33 5.10 -11.60
C GLU A 166 -0.06 3.68 -12.08
N PHE A 167 -0.76 2.68 -11.54
CA PHE A 167 -0.63 1.28 -11.97
C PHE A 167 -1.07 1.02 -13.43
N ILE A 168 -2.06 1.75 -13.96
CA ILE A 168 -2.48 1.62 -15.36
C ILE A 168 -1.42 2.19 -16.30
N ASN A 169 -0.77 3.28 -15.92
CA ASN A 169 0.22 3.98 -16.74
C ASN A 169 1.66 3.46 -16.56
N LEU A 170 1.85 2.37 -15.81
CA LEU A 170 3.16 1.74 -15.61
C LEU A 170 3.83 1.43 -16.95
N GLY A 171 5.04 1.96 -17.10
CA GLY A 171 5.98 1.51 -18.14
C GLY A 171 6.69 0.24 -17.70
N PHE A 172 7.30 -0.44 -18.67
CA PHE A 172 8.06 -1.66 -18.45
C PHE A 172 9.18 -1.45 -17.40
N GLY A 173 9.25 -2.31 -16.37
CA GLY A 173 10.34 -2.32 -15.39
C GLY A 173 10.21 -1.32 -14.23
N THR A 174 9.03 -0.74 -14.00
CA THR A 174 8.79 0.24 -12.91
C THR A 174 7.84 -0.25 -11.83
N ILE A 175 7.54 -1.55 -11.78
CA ILE A 175 6.57 -2.13 -10.83
C ILE A 175 7.01 -1.92 -9.37
N ASP A 176 8.30 -2.12 -9.05
CA ASP A 176 8.84 -1.98 -7.71
C ASP A 176 8.65 -0.54 -7.17
N GLN A 177 8.93 0.48 -8.01
CA GLN A 177 8.73 1.88 -7.63
C GLN A 177 7.27 2.19 -7.32
N CYS A 178 6.33 1.57 -8.05
CA CYS A 178 4.91 1.76 -7.79
C CYS A 178 4.42 1.01 -6.55
N ILE A 179 5.01 -0.14 -6.25
CA ILE A 179 4.76 -0.83 -4.98
C ILE A 179 5.23 0.02 -3.81
N ASP A 180 6.45 0.59 -3.88
CA ASP A 180 6.99 1.47 -2.85
C ASP A 180 6.10 2.70 -2.61
N GLU A 181 5.62 3.35 -3.68
CA GLU A 181 4.71 4.50 -3.56
C GLU A 181 3.33 4.10 -3.03
N LEU A 182 2.82 2.91 -3.39
CA LEU A 182 1.60 2.36 -2.81
C LEU A 182 1.77 2.15 -1.30
N LEU A 183 2.84 1.47 -0.87
CA LEU A 183 3.11 1.20 0.54
C LEU A 183 3.22 2.50 1.34
N ARG A 184 3.94 3.50 0.82
CA ARG A 184 4.06 4.85 1.40
C ARG A 184 2.70 5.53 1.54
N SER A 185 1.92 5.51 0.48
CA SER A 185 0.62 6.15 0.42
C SER A 185 -0.36 5.53 1.40
N ILE A 186 -0.40 4.19 1.48
CA ILE A 186 -1.23 3.43 2.42
C ILE A 186 -0.76 3.65 3.85
N GLY A 187 0.54 3.54 4.11
CA GLY A 187 1.12 3.77 5.43
C GLY A 187 0.78 5.15 5.99
N THR A 188 0.89 6.18 5.16
CA THR A 188 0.56 7.57 5.50
C THR A 188 -0.95 7.75 5.71
N PHE A 189 -1.79 7.21 4.83
CA PHE A 189 -3.25 7.35 4.91
C PHE A 189 -3.81 6.68 6.16
N PHE A 190 -3.43 5.44 6.43
CA PHE A 190 -3.88 4.70 7.61
C PHE A 190 -3.14 5.11 8.89
N LYS A 191 -2.10 5.95 8.78
CA LYS A 191 -1.25 6.38 9.90
C LYS A 191 -0.70 5.19 10.69
N VAL A 192 -0.16 4.21 9.97
CA VAL A 192 0.53 3.04 10.52
C VAL A 192 2.03 3.29 10.59
N ASP A 193 2.76 2.40 11.21
CA ASP A 193 4.20 2.55 11.43
C ASP A 193 5.02 1.89 10.32
N ARG A 194 4.52 0.77 9.75
CA ARG A 194 5.09 0.09 8.57
C ARG A 194 3.97 -0.37 7.64
N ALA A 195 4.30 -0.47 6.35
CA ALA A 195 3.51 -1.15 5.33
C ALA A 195 4.47 -1.98 4.47
N TYR A 196 4.14 -3.22 4.16
CA TYR A 196 5.07 -4.18 3.58
C TYR A 196 4.41 -5.21 2.69
N LEU A 197 5.21 -5.81 1.81
CA LEU A 197 4.83 -6.91 0.94
C LEU A 197 5.76 -8.10 1.21
N TYR A 198 5.18 -9.23 1.59
CA TYR A 198 5.87 -10.52 1.68
C TYR A 198 5.47 -11.43 0.53
N CYS A 199 6.45 -12.12 -0.03
CA CYS A 199 6.25 -13.18 -0.99
C CYS A 199 6.56 -14.54 -0.37
N PHE A 200 5.79 -15.55 -0.74
CA PHE A 200 6.00 -16.96 -0.35
C PHE A 200 6.82 -17.71 -1.40
N SER A 201 7.60 -18.69 -0.94
CA SER A 201 8.12 -19.76 -1.81
C SER A 201 6.97 -20.60 -2.39
N ASP A 202 7.24 -21.35 -3.47
CA ASP A 202 6.23 -22.15 -4.15
C ASP A 202 5.58 -23.23 -3.26
N ASP A 203 6.29 -23.72 -2.28
CA ASP A 203 5.86 -24.73 -1.30
C ASP A 203 5.34 -24.13 0.02
N TYR A 204 5.30 -22.79 0.14
CA TYR A 204 4.93 -22.06 1.35
C TYR A 204 5.82 -22.33 2.58
N SER A 205 7.04 -22.82 2.39
CA SER A 205 7.99 -23.09 3.48
C SER A 205 8.76 -21.84 3.93
N VAL A 206 8.87 -20.85 3.04
CA VAL A 206 9.66 -19.63 3.25
C VAL A 206 8.85 -18.38 2.88
N MET A 207 9.05 -17.29 3.62
CA MET A 207 8.53 -15.98 3.28
C MET A 207 9.66 -14.95 3.26
N THR A 208 9.57 -13.99 2.33
CA THR A 208 10.56 -12.94 2.12
C THR A 208 9.89 -11.57 2.05
N ASN A 209 10.37 -10.62 2.83
CA ASN A 209 9.95 -9.21 2.75
C ASN A 209 10.58 -8.59 1.51
N THR A 210 9.78 -8.34 0.47
CA THR A 210 10.28 -7.81 -0.81
C THR A 210 10.23 -6.30 -0.89
N HIS A 211 9.26 -5.67 -0.24
CA HIS A 211 9.09 -4.21 -0.21
C HIS A 211 8.60 -3.77 1.15
N GLU A 212 9.12 -2.66 1.64
CA GLU A 212 8.74 -2.11 2.93
C GLU A 212 8.81 -0.57 2.92
N TRP A 213 7.78 0.04 3.46
CA TRP A 213 7.77 1.44 3.84
C TRP A 213 7.68 1.57 5.35
N CYS A 214 8.54 2.42 5.93
CA CYS A 214 8.54 2.74 7.35
C CYS A 214 8.27 4.24 7.55
N ARG A 215 7.50 4.57 8.58
CA ARG A 215 7.37 5.93 9.05
C ARG A 215 8.71 6.44 9.59
N ASP A 216 8.97 7.74 9.47
CA ASP A 216 10.20 8.36 9.98
C ASP A 216 10.47 7.98 11.44
N GLY A 217 11.69 7.50 11.70
CA GLY A 217 12.12 7.04 13.02
C GLY A 217 11.74 5.60 13.39
N VAL A 218 11.08 4.86 12.51
CA VAL A 218 10.77 3.43 12.67
C VAL A 218 11.83 2.60 11.94
N PRO A 219 12.50 1.64 12.60
CA PRO A 219 13.48 0.77 11.96
C PRO A 219 12.84 -0.09 10.87
N ALA A 220 13.50 -0.20 9.72
CA ALA A 220 13.13 -1.14 8.67
C ALA A 220 13.49 -2.58 9.08
N LEU A 221 12.70 -3.53 8.62
CA LEU A 221 12.89 -4.96 8.85
C LEU A 221 13.28 -5.71 7.57
N ILE A 222 13.21 -5.07 6.41
CA ILE A 222 13.40 -5.69 5.11
C ILE A 222 14.71 -6.50 5.03
N ASP A 223 15.83 -5.96 5.53
CA ASP A 223 17.13 -6.64 5.46
C ASP A 223 17.23 -7.87 6.39
N THR A 224 16.42 -7.93 7.45
CA THR A 224 16.41 -9.02 8.45
C THR A 224 15.33 -10.05 8.19
N GLN A 225 14.36 -9.76 7.32
CA GLN A 225 13.22 -10.61 7.02
C GLN A 225 13.32 -11.19 5.60
N GLN A 226 14.52 -11.71 5.28
CA GLN A 226 14.81 -12.41 4.03
C GLN A 226 14.83 -13.92 4.26
N GLU A 227 14.16 -14.67 3.40
CA GLU A 227 14.11 -16.16 3.44
C GLU A 227 13.75 -16.72 4.81
N VAL A 228 12.74 -16.12 5.48
CA VAL A 228 12.29 -16.54 6.81
C VAL A 228 11.56 -17.87 6.69
N SER A 229 12.10 -18.95 7.35
CA SER A 229 11.42 -20.24 7.42
C SER A 229 10.13 -20.14 8.22
N ILE A 230 9.05 -20.68 7.68
CA ILE A 230 7.72 -20.70 8.30
C ILE A 230 7.55 -21.91 9.23
N ASP A 231 8.43 -22.91 9.15
CA ASP A 231 8.32 -24.19 9.87
C ASP A 231 8.21 -24.04 11.39
N SER A 232 8.83 -23.01 11.96
CA SER A 232 8.80 -22.73 13.40
C SER A 232 7.56 -21.95 13.86
N PHE A 233 6.69 -21.50 12.94
CA PHE A 233 5.57 -20.60 13.17
C PHE A 233 4.23 -21.30 12.89
N HIS A 234 3.85 -22.26 13.74
CA HIS A 234 2.67 -23.10 13.51
C HIS A 234 1.36 -22.33 13.45
N TRP A 235 1.18 -21.31 14.31
CA TRP A 235 0.00 -20.48 14.27
C TRP A 235 -0.06 -19.69 12.95
N TRP A 236 1.09 -19.21 12.46
CA TRP A 236 1.18 -18.48 11.19
C TRP A 236 0.90 -19.40 10.00
N GLN A 237 1.35 -20.66 10.05
CA GLN A 237 1.00 -21.68 9.03
C GLN A 237 -0.52 -21.84 8.90
N GLU A 238 -1.26 -21.93 10.01
CA GLU A 238 -2.72 -22.00 10.00
C GLU A 238 -3.36 -20.74 9.39
N GLN A 239 -2.76 -19.55 9.63
CA GLN A 239 -3.25 -18.31 9.00
C GLN A 239 -3.00 -18.35 7.48
N ILE A 240 -1.84 -18.79 7.03
CA ILE A 240 -1.50 -18.94 5.61
C ILE A 240 -2.45 -19.96 4.93
N GLU A 241 -2.69 -21.10 5.55
CA GLU A 241 -3.68 -22.08 5.05
C GLU A 241 -5.07 -21.45 4.90
N GLY A 242 -5.49 -20.66 5.87
CA GLY A 242 -6.74 -19.91 5.82
C GLY A 242 -6.76 -18.84 4.71
N MET A 243 -5.63 -18.22 4.40
CA MET A 243 -5.48 -17.32 3.25
C MET A 243 -5.55 -18.08 1.93
N VAL A 244 -4.90 -19.25 1.85
CA VAL A 244 -4.83 -20.08 0.63
C VAL A 244 -6.18 -20.72 0.32
N SER A 245 -6.82 -21.32 1.30
CA SER A 245 -8.10 -22.05 1.14
C SER A 245 -9.33 -21.16 1.03
N GLY A 246 -9.22 -19.87 1.49
CA GLY A 246 -10.31 -18.93 1.55
C GLY A 246 -9.86 -17.50 1.24
N SER A 247 -10.63 -16.53 1.73
CA SER A 247 -10.28 -15.11 1.69
C SER A 247 -10.01 -14.58 3.10
N ARG A 248 -9.40 -15.42 3.95
CA ARG A 248 -9.11 -15.03 5.32
C ARG A 248 -8.13 -13.86 5.32
N VAL A 249 -8.46 -12.85 6.08
CA VAL A 249 -7.56 -11.76 6.46
C VAL A 249 -7.07 -12.02 7.88
N VAL A 250 -5.87 -11.60 8.20
CA VAL A 250 -5.30 -11.74 9.54
C VAL A 250 -5.18 -10.38 10.16
N PHE A 251 -5.79 -10.18 11.32
CA PHE A 251 -5.62 -8.98 12.09
C PHE A 251 -5.32 -9.32 13.56
N ILE A 252 -4.37 -8.61 14.12
CA ILE A 252 -3.93 -8.70 15.50
C ILE A 252 -4.07 -7.30 16.11
N GLU A 253 -5.04 -7.12 16.99
CA GLU A 253 -5.23 -5.82 17.67
C GLU A 253 -4.23 -5.60 18.79
N ASP A 254 -3.78 -6.70 19.40
CA ASP A 254 -2.87 -6.71 20.55
C ASP A 254 -2.00 -7.97 20.49
N VAL A 255 -0.73 -7.81 20.15
CA VAL A 255 0.25 -8.90 20.09
C VAL A 255 0.39 -9.62 21.43
N ASP A 256 0.26 -8.92 22.55
CA ASP A 256 0.35 -9.54 23.89
C ASP A 256 -0.81 -10.51 24.18
N ARG A 257 -1.92 -10.38 23.44
CA ARG A 257 -3.12 -11.23 23.57
C ARG A 257 -3.18 -12.39 22.60
N LEU A 258 -2.15 -12.59 21.78
CA LEU A 258 -2.08 -13.76 20.93
C LEU A 258 -2.21 -15.07 21.77
N PRO A 259 -2.85 -16.11 21.21
CA PRO A 259 -3.02 -17.38 21.91
C PRO A 259 -1.68 -18.02 22.28
N ARG A 260 -1.70 -19.00 23.19
CA ARG A 260 -0.46 -19.61 23.68
C ARG A 260 0.30 -20.37 22.58
N GLU A 261 -0.42 -20.91 21.64
CA GLU A 261 0.09 -21.62 20.46
C GLU A 261 0.93 -20.71 19.54
N ALA A 262 0.68 -19.41 19.57
CA ALA A 262 1.42 -18.38 18.83
C ALA A 262 2.58 -17.76 19.65
N ALA A 263 3.17 -18.50 20.56
CA ALA A 263 4.26 -17.98 21.40
C ALA A 263 5.52 -17.59 20.60
N PRO A 264 5.97 -18.37 19.57
CA PRO A 264 7.10 -17.95 18.72
C PRO A 264 6.80 -16.67 17.93
N GLU A 265 5.60 -16.58 17.34
CA GLU A 265 5.16 -15.40 16.57
C GLU A 265 5.07 -14.16 17.47
N ARG A 266 4.52 -14.33 18.69
CA ARG A 266 4.46 -13.24 19.67
C ARG A 266 5.85 -12.73 20.01
N ALA A 267 6.81 -13.63 20.28
CA ALA A 267 8.18 -13.26 20.61
C ALA A 267 8.84 -12.47 19.49
N LEU A 268 8.70 -12.94 18.25
CA LEU A 268 9.22 -12.27 17.04
C LEU A 268 8.60 -10.88 16.88
N LEU A 269 7.27 -10.77 16.94
CA LEU A 269 6.57 -9.49 16.77
C LEU A 269 6.93 -8.50 17.89
N GLN A 270 7.11 -8.97 19.13
CA GLN A 270 7.57 -8.13 20.25
C GLN A 270 9.01 -7.65 20.06
N GLU A 271 9.92 -8.51 19.57
CA GLU A 271 11.29 -8.12 19.22
C GLU A 271 11.33 -7.05 18.13
N GLN A 272 10.42 -7.13 17.15
CA GLN A 272 10.23 -6.15 16.10
C GLN A 272 9.51 -4.87 16.55
N GLY A 273 9.05 -4.84 17.81
CA GLY A 273 8.30 -3.73 18.40
C GLY A 273 6.86 -3.62 17.93
N VAL A 274 6.34 -4.64 17.22
CA VAL A 274 4.96 -4.63 16.72
C VAL A 274 3.98 -4.88 17.85
N SER A 275 3.00 -3.99 17.98
CA SER A 275 1.89 -4.14 18.95
C SER A 275 0.58 -4.57 18.30
N SER A 276 0.39 -4.25 17.03
CA SER A 276 -0.82 -4.55 16.26
C SER A 276 -0.50 -4.65 14.78
N MET A 277 -1.11 -5.59 14.08
CA MET A 277 -0.88 -5.79 12.64
C MET A 277 -2.15 -6.22 11.90
N PHE A 278 -2.17 -5.98 10.60
CA PHE A 278 -3.22 -6.41 9.70
C PHE A 278 -2.62 -6.89 8.38
N CYS A 279 -3.00 -8.08 7.92
CA CYS A 279 -2.49 -8.69 6.69
C CYS A 279 -3.62 -9.18 5.79
N VAL A 280 -3.47 -8.95 4.49
CA VAL A 280 -4.37 -9.43 3.44
C VAL A 280 -3.59 -10.24 2.40
N PRO A 281 -4.14 -11.34 1.88
CA PRO A 281 -3.46 -12.15 0.88
C PRO A 281 -3.33 -11.42 -0.45
N ILE A 282 -2.21 -11.63 -1.15
CA ILE A 282 -1.98 -11.27 -2.54
C ILE A 282 -2.18 -12.49 -3.41
N ARG A 283 -2.99 -12.37 -4.47
CA ARG A 283 -3.32 -13.47 -5.37
C ARG A 283 -2.89 -13.15 -6.79
N VAL A 284 -2.07 -14.05 -7.37
CA VAL A 284 -1.69 -14.02 -8.77
C VAL A 284 -2.15 -15.33 -9.40
N ARG A 285 -2.93 -15.28 -10.49
CA ARG A 285 -3.57 -16.47 -11.11
C ARG A 285 -4.43 -17.30 -10.14
N GLY A 286 -5.10 -16.64 -9.18
CA GLY A 286 -5.92 -17.34 -8.18
C GLY A 286 -5.14 -18.03 -7.08
N ARG A 287 -3.80 -18.12 -7.17
CA ARG A 287 -2.92 -18.67 -6.13
C ARG A 287 -2.46 -17.53 -5.21
N VAL A 288 -2.42 -17.78 -3.92
CA VAL A 288 -1.80 -16.84 -2.96
C VAL A 288 -0.29 -16.89 -3.14
N THR A 289 0.32 -15.79 -3.51
CA THR A 289 1.78 -15.67 -3.72
C THR A 289 2.47 -14.92 -2.59
N GLY A 290 1.70 -14.36 -1.67
CA GLY A 290 2.22 -13.59 -0.57
C GLY A 290 1.11 -12.87 0.18
N PHE A 291 1.48 -11.89 0.97
CA PHE A 291 0.53 -11.02 1.67
C PHE A 291 1.04 -9.58 1.72
N PHE A 292 0.11 -8.66 1.65
CA PHE A 292 0.30 -7.26 1.95
C PHE A 292 -0.08 -7.01 3.41
N GLY A 293 0.76 -6.32 4.17
CA GLY A 293 0.52 -6.06 5.56
C GLY A 293 0.83 -4.62 5.98
N VAL A 294 0.20 -4.25 7.10
CA VAL A 294 0.50 -3.02 7.82
C VAL A 294 0.66 -3.32 9.30
N ASP A 295 1.56 -2.64 9.98
CA ASP A 295 1.72 -2.78 11.43
C ASP A 295 1.78 -1.44 12.16
N SER A 296 1.56 -1.51 13.47
CA SER A 296 1.67 -0.39 14.38
C SER A 296 2.45 -0.78 15.64
N LEU A 297 3.35 0.11 16.06
CA LEU A 297 4.10 0.02 17.33
C LEU A 297 3.22 0.30 18.56
N ARG A 298 1.95 0.66 18.34
CA ARG A 298 0.94 0.90 19.37
C ARG A 298 -0.24 -0.02 19.16
N ARG A 299 -0.91 -0.40 20.24
CA ARG A 299 -2.19 -1.13 20.16
C ARG A 299 -3.20 -0.33 19.36
N ARG A 300 -3.89 -1.01 18.46
CA ARG A 300 -4.86 -0.42 17.57
C ARG A 300 -6.03 -1.36 17.36
N THR A 301 -7.24 -0.84 17.51
CA THR A 301 -8.45 -1.53 17.07
C THR A 301 -8.64 -1.28 15.59
N TRP A 302 -8.69 -2.36 14.82
CA TRP A 302 -8.95 -2.32 13.40
C TRP A 302 -10.45 -2.35 13.13
N ARG A 303 -10.94 -1.39 12.37
CA ARG A 303 -12.35 -1.35 11.99
C ARG A 303 -12.58 -2.25 10.77
N LEU A 304 -13.77 -2.86 10.70
CA LEU A 304 -14.12 -3.73 9.55
C LEU A 304 -14.08 -3.00 8.20
N ASP A 305 -14.49 -1.73 8.18
CA ASP A 305 -14.40 -0.90 6.97
C ASP A 305 -12.95 -0.67 6.51
N GLN A 306 -11.99 -0.59 7.42
CA GLN A 306 -10.56 -0.52 7.08
C GLN A 306 -10.05 -1.84 6.49
N ALA A 307 -10.59 -2.97 6.94
CA ALA A 307 -10.30 -4.28 6.37
C ALA A 307 -10.72 -4.35 4.89
N ASP A 308 -11.94 -3.94 4.59
CA ASP A 308 -12.46 -3.90 3.21
C ASP A 308 -11.59 -3.02 2.30
N LEU A 309 -11.12 -1.89 2.82
CA LEU A 309 -10.24 -0.98 2.09
C LEU A 309 -8.87 -1.61 1.78
N LEU A 310 -8.27 -2.33 2.74
CA LEU A 310 -7.00 -3.04 2.52
C LEU A 310 -7.16 -4.22 1.55
N ILE A 311 -8.31 -4.89 1.53
CA ILE A 311 -8.64 -5.90 0.53
C ILE A 311 -8.69 -5.30 -0.88
N ILE A 312 -9.26 -4.10 -1.04
CA ILE A 312 -9.26 -3.38 -2.34
C ILE A 312 -7.83 -3.07 -2.78
N VAL A 313 -6.98 -2.60 -1.87
CA VAL A 313 -5.55 -2.35 -2.15
C VAL A 313 -4.83 -3.62 -2.57
N SER A 314 -5.06 -4.74 -1.85
CA SER A 314 -4.53 -6.05 -2.21
C SER A 314 -4.97 -6.48 -3.62
N GLY A 315 -6.23 -6.23 -3.99
CA GLY A 315 -6.75 -6.49 -5.33
C GLY A 315 -6.04 -5.69 -6.42
N LEU A 316 -5.78 -4.39 -6.19
CA LEU A 316 -5.03 -3.55 -7.11
C LEU A 316 -3.58 -4.05 -7.29
N LEU A 317 -2.91 -4.39 -6.19
CA LEU A 317 -1.56 -4.92 -6.20
C LEU A 317 -1.49 -6.27 -6.92
N SER A 318 -2.44 -7.16 -6.64
CA SER A 318 -2.56 -8.46 -7.32
C SER A 318 -2.71 -8.30 -8.85
N GLY A 319 -3.58 -7.38 -9.28
CA GLY A 319 -3.78 -7.09 -10.71
C GLY A 319 -2.54 -6.50 -11.38
N ALA A 320 -1.81 -5.62 -10.68
CA ALA A 320 -0.59 -5.03 -11.19
C ALA A 320 0.55 -6.07 -11.34
N LEU A 321 0.74 -6.92 -10.33
CA LEU A 321 1.71 -8.02 -10.36
C LEU A 321 1.40 -9.03 -11.47
N GLU A 322 0.13 -9.41 -11.63
CA GLU A 322 -0.29 -10.31 -12.71
C GLU A 322 -0.01 -9.70 -14.08
N ARG A 323 -0.35 -8.42 -14.28
CA ARG A 323 -0.08 -7.72 -15.54
C ARG A 323 1.42 -7.66 -15.84
N ASN A 324 2.25 -7.23 -14.88
CA ASN A 324 3.71 -7.16 -15.06
C ASN A 324 4.28 -8.52 -15.47
N ARG A 325 3.85 -9.59 -14.81
CA ARG A 325 4.27 -10.95 -15.13
C ARG A 325 3.87 -11.37 -16.55
N LEU A 326 2.63 -11.06 -16.97
CA LEU A 326 2.17 -11.35 -18.33
C LEU A 326 2.95 -10.55 -19.37
N GLU A 327 3.26 -9.28 -19.10
CA GLU A 327 4.10 -8.45 -19.97
C GLU A 327 5.52 -9.04 -20.09
N GLU A 328 6.13 -9.50 -19.00
CA GLU A 328 7.42 -10.17 -19.02
C GLU A 328 7.38 -11.50 -19.80
N GLU A 329 6.33 -12.30 -19.63
CA GLU A 329 6.14 -13.54 -20.40
C GLU A 329 6.01 -13.24 -21.89
N LEU A 330 5.19 -12.25 -22.27
CA LEU A 330 5.04 -11.85 -23.67
C LEU A 330 6.35 -11.32 -24.26
N LEU A 331 7.10 -10.53 -23.49
CA LEU A 331 8.42 -10.08 -23.93
C LEU A 331 9.36 -11.26 -24.15
N ASN A 332 9.47 -12.16 -23.16
CA ASN A 332 10.32 -13.34 -23.26
C ASN A 332 9.96 -14.22 -24.47
N GLN A 333 8.66 -14.44 -24.73
CA GLN A 333 8.21 -15.14 -25.94
C GLN A 333 8.57 -14.37 -27.23
N SER A 334 8.61 -13.04 -27.18
CA SER A 334 8.93 -12.21 -28.35
C SER A 334 10.42 -12.17 -28.68
N ILE A 335 11.32 -12.35 -27.68
CA ILE A 335 12.78 -12.18 -27.83
C ILE A 335 13.56 -13.49 -27.78
N ARG A 336 12.90 -14.64 -27.52
CA ARG A 336 13.52 -15.95 -27.53
C ARG A 336 13.03 -16.81 -28.67
N ASP A 337 13.88 -17.74 -29.10
CA ASP A 337 13.53 -18.81 -30.03
C ASP A 337 12.82 -19.95 -29.27
N PRO A 338 11.60 -20.35 -29.69
CA PRO A 338 10.82 -21.31 -28.93
C PRO A 338 11.39 -22.72 -28.94
N LEU A 339 12.23 -23.07 -29.94
CA LEU A 339 12.83 -24.40 -30.04
C LEU A 339 14.06 -24.52 -29.13
N THR A 340 14.95 -23.55 -29.19
CA THR A 340 16.28 -23.62 -28.56
C THR A 340 16.37 -22.86 -27.24
N GLY A 341 15.39 -22.00 -26.90
CA GLY A 341 15.42 -21.12 -25.73
C GLY A 341 16.45 -19.99 -25.81
N LEU A 342 17.29 -19.94 -26.86
CA LEU A 342 18.23 -18.85 -27.10
C LEU A 342 17.51 -17.55 -27.43
N HIS A 343 18.25 -16.44 -27.39
CA HIS A 343 17.72 -15.20 -27.95
C HIS A 343 17.45 -15.35 -29.46
N ASN A 344 16.43 -14.66 -29.95
CA ASN A 344 16.15 -14.61 -31.39
C ASN A 344 16.77 -13.35 -32.03
N ARG A 345 16.65 -13.24 -33.34
CA ARG A 345 17.14 -12.08 -34.11
C ARG A 345 16.58 -10.74 -33.62
N ARG A 346 15.31 -10.72 -33.13
CA ARG A 346 14.68 -9.49 -32.63
C ARG A 346 15.37 -8.93 -31.38
N TYR A 347 15.88 -9.80 -30.51
CA TYR A 347 16.71 -9.41 -29.37
C TYR A 347 18.10 -8.97 -29.78
N LEU A 348 18.73 -9.74 -30.68
CA LEU A 348 20.13 -9.56 -31.05
C LEU A 348 20.41 -8.19 -31.69
N MET A 349 19.54 -7.74 -32.63
CA MET A 349 19.81 -6.53 -33.42
C MET A 349 19.91 -5.25 -32.57
N PRO A 350 18.94 -4.94 -31.68
CA PRO A 350 19.08 -3.79 -30.78
C PRO A 350 20.28 -3.89 -29.82
N ARG A 351 20.60 -5.12 -29.39
CA ARG A 351 21.73 -5.35 -28.50
C ARG A 351 23.06 -5.07 -29.19
N LEU A 352 23.22 -5.45 -30.44
CA LEU A 352 24.38 -5.08 -31.26
C LEU A 352 24.50 -3.56 -31.45
N ASP A 353 23.40 -2.85 -31.70
CA ASP A 353 23.40 -1.38 -31.78
C ASP A 353 23.89 -0.74 -30.46
N GLU A 354 23.42 -1.25 -29.33
CA GLU A 354 23.86 -0.78 -28.02
C GLU A 354 25.36 -1.01 -27.79
N MET A 355 25.86 -2.21 -28.12
CA MET A 355 27.28 -2.56 -27.99
C MET A 355 28.17 -1.71 -28.89
N LEU A 356 27.75 -1.46 -30.13
CA LEU A 356 28.40 -0.53 -31.05
C LEU A 356 28.46 0.90 -30.47
N GLY A 357 27.36 1.36 -29.89
CA GLY A 357 27.32 2.65 -29.20
C GLY A 357 28.28 2.74 -28.01
N ARG A 358 28.46 1.65 -27.26
CA ARG A 358 29.46 1.58 -26.15
C ARG A 358 30.86 1.53 -26.69
N SER A 359 31.14 0.73 -27.73
CA SER A 359 32.44 0.67 -28.39
C SER A 359 32.89 2.05 -28.88
N ASN A 360 32.02 2.78 -29.56
CA ASN A 360 32.32 4.13 -30.08
C ASN A 360 32.57 5.15 -28.96
N ARG A 361 31.94 5.04 -27.80
CA ARG A 361 32.08 6.00 -26.69
C ARG A 361 33.22 5.66 -25.71
N ARG A 362 33.45 4.37 -25.46
CA ARG A 362 34.32 3.87 -24.39
C ARG A 362 35.50 3.01 -24.87
N GLY A 363 35.52 2.71 -26.20
CA GLY A 363 36.51 1.81 -26.75
C GLY A 363 36.32 0.34 -26.33
N GLU A 364 35.11 -0.04 -25.90
CA GLU A 364 34.79 -1.43 -25.54
C GLU A 364 34.94 -2.31 -26.78
N ARG A 365 35.70 -3.41 -26.67
CA ARG A 365 35.91 -4.35 -27.77
C ARG A 365 34.93 -5.50 -27.66
N PHE A 366 34.48 -5.96 -28.80
CA PHE A 366 33.64 -7.16 -28.92
C PHE A 366 33.79 -7.74 -30.33
N ALA A 367 33.43 -9.00 -30.46
CA ALA A 367 33.42 -9.67 -31.76
C ALA A 367 32.17 -10.53 -31.92
N LEU A 368 31.79 -10.78 -33.16
CA LEU A 368 30.63 -11.57 -33.56
C LEU A 368 31.11 -12.80 -34.33
N ALA A 369 30.59 -13.98 -33.95
CA ALA A 369 30.76 -15.21 -34.70
C ALA A 369 29.38 -15.69 -35.18
N ILE A 370 29.30 -16.05 -36.43
CA ILE A 370 28.16 -16.77 -37.02
C ILE A 370 28.53 -18.23 -37.19
N PHE A 371 27.68 -19.10 -36.69
CA PHE A 371 27.79 -20.57 -36.79
C PHE A 371 26.65 -21.11 -37.65
N ASP A 372 26.94 -22.15 -38.45
CA ASP A 372 25.95 -22.87 -39.26
C ASP A 372 26.26 -24.35 -39.20
N ILE A 373 25.22 -25.14 -38.94
CA ILE A 373 25.33 -26.60 -38.88
C ILE A 373 25.52 -27.17 -40.29
N ASP A 374 26.65 -27.79 -40.52
CA ASP A 374 26.99 -28.29 -41.85
C ASP A 374 26.04 -29.37 -42.33
N HIS A 375 25.56 -29.19 -43.56
CA HIS A 375 24.66 -30.16 -44.20
C HIS A 375 23.34 -30.38 -43.43
N PHE A 376 22.85 -29.45 -42.65
CA PHE A 376 21.67 -29.62 -41.82
C PHE A 376 20.42 -30.11 -42.60
N LYS A 377 20.24 -29.67 -43.84
CA LYS A 377 19.19 -30.21 -44.69
C LYS A 377 19.31 -31.72 -44.91
N LYS A 378 20.54 -32.26 -45.09
CA LYS A 378 20.76 -33.72 -45.24
C LYS A 378 20.46 -34.46 -43.94
N ILE A 379 20.78 -33.84 -42.79
CA ILE A 379 20.42 -34.40 -41.48
C ILE A 379 18.90 -34.49 -41.38
N ASN A 380 18.16 -33.41 -41.65
CA ASN A 380 16.70 -33.46 -41.66
C ASN A 380 16.13 -34.53 -42.62
N ASP A 381 16.72 -34.62 -43.82
CA ASP A 381 16.28 -35.63 -44.80
C ASP A 381 16.52 -37.06 -44.32
N SER A 382 17.50 -37.33 -43.43
CA SER A 382 17.86 -38.68 -42.94
C SER A 382 17.09 -39.07 -41.68
N ILE A 383 16.94 -38.14 -40.69
CA ILE A 383 16.35 -38.46 -39.35
C ILE A 383 15.05 -37.71 -39.07
N GLY A 384 14.52 -37.01 -40.07
CA GLY A 384 13.30 -36.24 -39.95
C GLY A 384 13.48 -34.90 -39.24
N HIS A 385 12.45 -34.08 -39.26
CA HIS A 385 12.48 -32.73 -38.62
C HIS A 385 12.65 -32.80 -37.09
N LEU A 386 12.08 -33.81 -36.42
CA LEU A 386 12.26 -34.00 -34.96
C LEU A 386 13.71 -34.25 -34.60
N GLY A 387 14.42 -35.06 -35.44
CA GLY A 387 15.86 -35.28 -35.24
C GLY A 387 16.67 -34.00 -35.51
N GLY A 388 16.31 -33.21 -36.50
CA GLY A 388 16.91 -31.89 -36.75
C GLY A 388 16.67 -30.94 -35.62
N ASP A 389 15.45 -30.88 -35.06
CA ASP A 389 15.14 -30.09 -33.88
C ASP A 389 15.98 -30.47 -32.67
N TYR A 390 16.17 -31.74 -32.42
CA TYR A 390 17.08 -32.26 -31.39
C TYR A 390 18.52 -31.76 -31.60
N ILE A 391 19.07 -31.83 -32.81
CA ILE A 391 20.41 -31.32 -33.10
C ILE A 391 20.52 -29.81 -32.82
N LEU A 392 19.51 -29.03 -33.22
CA LEU A 392 19.47 -27.57 -32.94
C LEU A 392 19.47 -27.29 -31.45
N GLN A 393 18.71 -28.03 -30.66
CA GLN A 393 18.66 -27.88 -29.18
C GLN A 393 20.02 -28.26 -28.55
N ARG A 394 20.60 -29.40 -28.95
CA ARG A 394 21.91 -29.82 -28.42
C ARG A 394 23.03 -28.81 -28.75
N PHE A 395 23.03 -28.30 -29.97
CA PHE A 395 24.02 -27.26 -30.35
C PHE A 395 23.80 -25.97 -29.55
N ALA A 396 22.58 -25.57 -29.31
CA ALA A 396 22.26 -24.44 -28.43
C ALA A 396 22.81 -24.64 -26.99
N ASP A 397 22.66 -25.83 -26.43
CA ASP A 397 23.22 -26.21 -25.11
C ASP A 397 24.75 -26.09 -25.10
N ILE A 398 25.40 -26.56 -26.16
CA ILE A 398 26.86 -26.41 -26.31
C ILE A 398 27.24 -24.91 -26.31
N LEU A 399 26.57 -24.08 -27.12
CA LEU A 399 26.85 -22.65 -27.17
C LEU A 399 26.71 -22.00 -25.81
N ILE A 400 25.64 -22.31 -25.04
CA ILE A 400 25.43 -21.78 -23.68
C ILE A 400 26.56 -22.22 -22.74
N SER A 401 26.95 -23.50 -22.79
CA SER A 401 27.98 -24.06 -21.90
C SER A 401 29.37 -23.48 -22.15
N GLN A 402 29.67 -23.08 -23.38
CA GLN A 402 30.96 -22.55 -23.81
C GLN A 402 31.05 -21.02 -23.77
N THR A 403 29.97 -20.30 -23.45
CA THR A 403 29.91 -18.84 -23.39
C THR A 403 29.74 -18.31 -21.95
N ARG A 404 30.09 -17.05 -21.72
CA ARG A 404 29.95 -16.39 -20.42
C ARG A 404 28.57 -15.71 -20.32
N SER A 405 28.16 -15.40 -19.12
CA SER A 405 26.89 -14.68 -18.88
C SER A 405 26.81 -13.31 -19.53
N MET A 406 27.95 -12.68 -19.83
CA MET A 406 28.03 -11.39 -20.51
C MET A 406 28.00 -11.52 -22.05
N ASP A 407 28.19 -12.70 -22.60
CA ASP A 407 28.12 -12.96 -24.03
C ASP A 407 26.65 -13.12 -24.45
N VAL A 408 26.35 -12.77 -25.70
CA VAL A 408 25.00 -12.89 -26.23
C VAL A 408 24.96 -14.07 -27.22
N VAL A 409 24.11 -15.05 -26.95
CA VAL A 409 23.89 -16.21 -27.81
C VAL A 409 22.49 -16.12 -28.40
N ALA A 410 22.39 -16.20 -29.72
CA ALA A 410 21.12 -16.09 -30.43
C ALA A 410 21.01 -17.10 -31.58
N ARG A 411 19.79 -17.61 -31.78
CA ARG A 411 19.44 -18.29 -33.05
C ARG A 411 18.99 -17.23 -34.05
N PHE A 412 19.75 -17.06 -35.14
CA PHE A 412 19.51 -16.00 -36.11
C PHE A 412 18.46 -16.39 -37.14
N GLY A 413 18.40 -17.67 -37.50
CA GLY A 413 17.38 -18.24 -38.38
C GLY A 413 17.75 -19.67 -38.83
N GLY A 414 16.75 -20.53 -39.05
CA GLY A 414 17.00 -21.89 -39.52
C GLY A 414 18.04 -22.66 -38.69
N GLU A 415 19.20 -22.90 -39.31
CA GLU A 415 20.37 -23.59 -38.76
C GLU A 415 21.51 -22.64 -38.37
N GLU A 416 21.27 -21.30 -38.38
CA GLU A 416 22.26 -20.28 -38.12
C GLU A 416 22.17 -19.74 -36.70
N PHE A 417 23.30 -19.66 -36.03
CA PHE A 417 23.44 -19.15 -34.66
C PHE A 417 24.50 -18.02 -34.64
N ILE A 418 24.28 -17.03 -33.79
CA ILE A 418 25.21 -15.94 -33.58
C ILE A 418 25.60 -15.87 -32.12
N VAL A 419 26.90 -15.77 -31.89
CA VAL A 419 27.48 -15.46 -30.58
C VAL A 419 28.19 -14.12 -30.65
N VAL A 420 27.85 -13.21 -29.74
CA VAL A 420 28.58 -11.94 -29.56
C VAL A 420 29.41 -12.03 -28.30
N PHE A 421 30.71 -12.10 -28.46
CA PHE A 421 31.66 -12.15 -27.37
C PHE A 421 31.99 -10.74 -26.88
N SER A 422 31.71 -10.47 -25.64
CA SER A 422 31.89 -9.17 -24.98
C SER A 422 33.29 -9.05 -24.36
N ALA A 423 33.89 -7.86 -24.37
CA ALA A 423 35.15 -7.55 -23.73
C ALA A 423 36.32 -8.49 -24.13
N VAL A 424 36.44 -8.73 -25.46
CA VAL A 424 37.42 -9.66 -26.03
C VAL A 424 38.27 -8.96 -27.10
N GLU A 425 39.51 -9.40 -27.23
CA GLU A 425 40.40 -9.06 -28.35
C GLU A 425 40.23 -10.10 -29.48
N HIS A 426 40.57 -9.68 -30.72
CA HIS A 426 40.33 -10.54 -31.86
C HIS A 426 41.05 -11.92 -31.76
N GLY A 427 42.29 -11.93 -31.23
CA GLY A 427 43.05 -13.18 -31.04
C GLY A 427 42.41 -14.17 -30.06
N ASP A 428 41.70 -13.66 -29.05
CA ASP A 428 41.05 -14.48 -28.04
C ASP A 428 39.74 -15.11 -28.62
N VAL A 429 39.06 -14.36 -29.50
CA VAL A 429 37.80 -14.86 -30.13
C VAL A 429 38.02 -16.10 -30.94
N ARG A 430 39.15 -16.17 -31.67
CA ARG A 430 39.53 -17.36 -32.43
C ARG A 430 39.60 -18.61 -31.54
N GLN A 431 40.20 -18.48 -30.36
CA GLN A 431 40.29 -19.59 -29.39
C GLN A 431 38.93 -19.97 -28.79
N LEU A 432 38.09 -18.95 -28.52
CA LEU A 432 36.72 -19.21 -28.02
C LEU A 432 35.86 -19.95 -29.05
N VAL A 433 35.93 -19.54 -30.32
CA VAL A 433 35.18 -20.21 -31.38
C VAL A 433 35.76 -21.61 -31.66
N GLN A 434 37.09 -21.77 -31.65
CA GLN A 434 37.74 -23.08 -31.75
C GLN A 434 37.23 -24.05 -30.68
N ARG A 435 37.22 -23.60 -29.40
CA ARG A 435 36.71 -24.42 -28.27
C ARG A 435 35.27 -24.84 -28.48
N ILE A 436 34.40 -23.97 -29.05
CA ILE A 436 33.02 -24.31 -29.38
C ILE A 436 32.97 -25.42 -30.44
N LEU A 437 33.77 -25.31 -31.50
CA LEU A 437 33.80 -26.34 -32.55
C LEU A 437 34.40 -27.69 -32.03
N GLU A 438 35.41 -27.63 -31.19
CA GLU A 438 35.94 -28.81 -30.49
C GLU A 438 34.89 -29.46 -29.61
N ALA A 439 34.09 -28.70 -28.86
CA ALA A 439 32.98 -29.20 -28.06
C ALA A 439 31.88 -29.85 -28.90
N VAL A 440 31.65 -29.39 -30.13
CA VAL A 440 30.74 -30.06 -31.08
C VAL A 440 31.29 -31.42 -31.51
N HIS A 441 32.61 -31.54 -31.76
CA HIS A 441 33.25 -32.80 -32.11
C HIS A 441 33.26 -33.82 -30.96
N GLU A 442 33.37 -33.37 -29.72
CA GLU A 442 33.34 -34.21 -28.53
C GLU A 442 31.92 -34.66 -28.16
N GLU A 443 30.88 -33.94 -28.61
CA GLU A 443 29.49 -34.23 -28.33
C GLU A 443 29.01 -35.44 -29.13
N ARG A 444 28.34 -36.38 -28.48
CA ARG A 444 27.66 -37.52 -29.10
C ARG A 444 26.19 -37.14 -29.38
N PHE A 445 25.90 -36.83 -30.62
CA PHE A 445 24.52 -36.58 -31.06
C PHE A 445 23.80 -37.90 -31.32
N VAL A 446 23.00 -38.40 -30.39
CA VAL A 446 22.27 -39.65 -30.51
C VAL A 446 20.78 -39.39 -30.59
N PHE A 447 20.15 -39.85 -31.68
CA PHE A 447 18.71 -39.74 -31.89
C PHE A 447 18.17 -41.09 -32.40
N ASP A 448 17.13 -41.65 -31.74
CA ASP A 448 16.55 -42.99 -32.00
C ASP A 448 17.61 -44.12 -32.07
N ASP A 449 18.56 -44.11 -31.11
CA ASP A 449 19.70 -45.05 -30.99
C ASP A 449 20.77 -44.91 -32.10
N ASP A 450 20.61 -44.02 -33.06
CA ASP A 450 21.60 -43.73 -34.08
C ASP A 450 22.49 -42.54 -33.70
N GLU A 451 23.82 -42.69 -33.86
CA GLU A 451 24.78 -41.64 -33.69
C GLU A 451 24.90 -40.81 -34.98
N ILE A 452 24.59 -39.50 -34.89
CA ILE A 452 24.53 -38.59 -36.01
C ILE A 452 25.84 -37.78 -36.09
N PRO A 453 26.60 -37.86 -37.16
CA PRO A 453 27.79 -37.01 -37.31
C PRO A 453 27.37 -35.56 -37.61
N VAL A 454 27.74 -34.66 -36.68
CA VAL A 454 27.42 -33.22 -36.81
C VAL A 454 28.73 -32.44 -36.82
N THR A 455 28.88 -31.54 -37.82
CA THR A 455 29.95 -30.56 -37.86
C THR A 455 29.37 -29.15 -38.02
N VAL A 456 30.13 -28.15 -37.68
CA VAL A 456 29.71 -26.74 -37.69
C VAL A 456 30.78 -25.90 -38.33
N SER A 457 30.38 -25.01 -39.24
CA SER A 457 31.27 -23.99 -39.79
C SER A 457 31.05 -22.65 -39.11
N ALA A 458 32.10 -21.87 -38.93
CA ALA A 458 32.01 -20.55 -38.29
C ALA A 458 32.74 -19.44 -39.08
N GLY A 459 32.14 -18.24 -39.07
CA GLY A 459 32.76 -17.01 -39.57
C GLY A 459 32.78 -15.94 -38.48
N VAL A 460 33.92 -15.31 -38.30
CA VAL A 460 34.18 -14.34 -37.21
C VAL A 460 34.47 -12.94 -37.73
N ALA A 461 33.88 -11.90 -37.15
CA ALA A 461 34.20 -10.50 -37.39
C ALA A 461 34.37 -9.72 -36.09
N GLY A 462 35.45 -8.99 -35.93
CA GLY A 462 35.71 -8.12 -34.78
C GLY A 462 35.40 -6.64 -35.07
N ILE A 463 35.03 -5.90 -34.03
CA ILE A 463 34.75 -4.45 -34.17
C ILE A 463 35.96 -3.66 -34.63
N GLU A 464 37.16 -4.09 -34.29
CA GLU A 464 38.43 -3.45 -34.67
C GLU A 464 38.69 -3.45 -36.18
N GLU A 465 38.01 -4.26 -36.95
CA GLU A 465 38.12 -4.30 -38.41
C GLU A 465 37.41 -3.13 -39.08
N PHE A 466 36.65 -2.35 -38.33
CA PHE A 466 35.81 -1.26 -38.83
C PHE A 466 36.34 0.14 -38.43
N VAL A 467 37.64 0.27 -38.11
CA VAL A 467 38.28 1.52 -37.66
C VAL A 467 38.08 2.66 -38.68
N ASP A 468 38.12 2.37 -39.99
CA ASP A 468 38.02 3.36 -41.05
C ASP A 468 36.61 3.52 -41.66
N ARG A 469 35.61 2.83 -41.12
CA ARG A 469 34.21 2.87 -41.58
C ARG A 469 33.23 2.88 -40.39
N PRO A 470 32.12 3.57 -40.51
CA PRO A 470 31.11 3.46 -39.44
C PRO A 470 30.62 2.00 -39.34
N ALA A 471 30.97 1.38 -38.21
CA ALA A 471 30.46 0.03 -37.89
C ALA A 471 28.95 0.08 -37.70
N SER A 472 28.23 -0.81 -38.36
CA SER A 472 26.80 -1.04 -38.12
C SER A 472 26.56 -2.53 -37.84
N PRO A 473 25.45 -2.91 -37.19
CA PRO A 473 25.12 -4.32 -36.98
C PRO A 473 25.15 -5.12 -38.27
N ASP A 474 24.59 -4.56 -39.34
CA ASP A 474 24.56 -5.21 -40.66
C ASP A 474 25.96 -5.39 -41.27
N ALA A 475 26.86 -4.42 -41.08
CA ALA A 475 28.24 -4.52 -41.59
C ALA A 475 29.04 -5.62 -40.87
N LEU A 476 28.87 -5.72 -39.52
CA LEU A 476 29.48 -6.78 -38.71
C LEU A 476 28.96 -8.16 -39.11
N ILE A 477 27.64 -8.30 -39.20
CA ILE A 477 27.01 -9.55 -39.62
C ILE A 477 27.47 -9.94 -41.03
N ALA A 478 27.48 -9.00 -42.01
CA ALA A 478 27.96 -9.26 -43.36
C ALA A 478 29.41 -9.69 -43.41
N GLY A 479 30.29 -9.11 -42.55
CA GLY A 479 31.69 -9.51 -42.44
C GLY A 479 31.86 -10.96 -41.95
N ALA A 480 31.12 -11.34 -40.91
CA ALA A 480 31.10 -12.69 -40.39
C ALA A 480 30.44 -13.70 -41.37
N ASP A 481 29.34 -13.32 -42.00
CA ASP A 481 28.64 -14.16 -43.01
C ASP A 481 29.53 -14.45 -44.22
N HIS A 482 30.25 -13.44 -44.73
CA HIS A 482 31.21 -13.68 -45.78
C HIS A 482 32.27 -14.70 -45.40
N ARG A 483 32.77 -14.67 -44.18
CA ARG A 483 33.74 -15.65 -43.67
C ARG A 483 33.16 -17.02 -43.43
N LEU A 484 31.94 -17.09 -42.96
CA LEU A 484 31.21 -18.35 -42.90
C LEU A 484 31.05 -19.02 -44.30
N TYR A 485 30.73 -18.19 -45.30
CA TYR A 485 30.71 -18.68 -46.67
C TYR A 485 32.07 -19.23 -47.12
N LEU A 486 33.18 -18.54 -46.80
CA LEU A 486 34.53 -19.04 -47.08
C LEU A 486 34.87 -20.35 -46.30
N ALA A 487 34.40 -20.48 -45.05
CA ALA A 487 34.53 -21.73 -44.30
C ALA A 487 33.81 -22.90 -44.99
N LYS A 488 32.56 -22.66 -45.47
CA LYS A 488 31.83 -23.67 -46.22
C LYS A 488 32.53 -24.03 -47.54
N GLN A 489 33.15 -23.09 -48.24
CA GLN A 489 33.97 -23.35 -49.45
C GLN A 489 35.30 -24.06 -49.17
N ALA A 490 35.90 -23.82 -48.02
CA ALA A 490 37.17 -24.44 -47.61
C ALA A 490 37.01 -25.93 -47.24
N GLY A 491 35.80 -26.46 -47.33
CA GLY A 491 35.50 -27.88 -47.04
C GLY A 491 34.67 -28.10 -45.77
N ARG A 492 34.13 -27.02 -45.17
CA ARG A 492 33.35 -27.00 -43.91
C ARG A 492 34.18 -27.42 -42.69
N ASP A 493 33.49 -27.60 -41.53
CA ASP A 493 34.12 -28.07 -40.32
C ASP A 493 35.34 -27.21 -39.97
N CYS A 494 35.21 -25.93 -39.99
CA CYS A 494 36.27 -24.95 -39.74
C CYS A 494 35.74 -23.58 -39.40
N LEU A 495 36.59 -22.76 -38.82
CA LEU A 495 36.34 -21.33 -38.67
C LEU A 495 37.18 -20.52 -39.66
N VAL A 496 36.64 -19.38 -40.07
CA VAL A 496 37.38 -18.36 -40.83
C VAL A 496 37.28 -17.00 -40.13
N ASP A 497 38.39 -16.36 -39.90
CA ASP A 497 38.49 -15.01 -39.37
C ASP A 497 39.41 -14.15 -40.28
N VAL A 498 39.80 -12.96 -39.80
CA VAL A 498 40.74 -12.09 -40.52
C VAL A 498 42.13 -12.73 -40.69
N SER A 499 42.55 -13.63 -39.79
CA SER A 499 43.84 -14.33 -39.86
C SER A 499 43.84 -15.54 -40.79
N GLY A 500 42.66 -15.91 -41.34
CA GLY A 500 42.48 -17.02 -42.26
C GLY A 500 41.74 -18.22 -41.65
N THR A 501 41.78 -19.36 -42.38
CA THR A 501 41.04 -20.58 -42.03
C THR A 501 41.76 -21.37 -40.91
N LEU A 502 40.99 -21.85 -39.90
CA LEU A 502 41.43 -22.83 -38.94
C LEU A 502 40.52 -24.06 -39.05
N ARG A 503 41.11 -25.24 -39.27
CA ARG A 503 40.38 -26.52 -39.24
C ARG A 503 40.54 -27.14 -37.83
N ILE A 504 39.51 -27.86 -37.41
CA ILE A 504 39.43 -28.52 -36.11
C ILE A 504 39.92 -29.95 -36.20
#